data_1b750e022a02dcb07d538824ab5fbce3
#
_entry.id   1b750e022a02dcb07d538824ab5fbce3
#
_cell.length_a   1.000
_cell.length_b   1.000
_cell.length_c   1.000
_cell.angle_alpha   90.00
_cell.angle_beta   90.00
_cell.angle_gamma   90.00
#
_symmetry.space_group_name_H-M   'P 1'
#
loop_
_entity.id
_entity.type
_entity.pdbx_description
1 polymer ?
#
loop_
_entity_poly.entity_id
_entity_poly.type
_entity_poly.pdbx_seq_one_letter_code
_entity_poly.pdbx_strand_id
1 'polypeptide(L)'
;KVVDGNPAVELWVRRSKTSDAIEVSKNVENVISSSQSLLGNNIKIETYNTAAELIQERISLLVKNGLSGLCIVLAVLFLFLSRNTAIWVALGIPIAFLATFAVMLLTGQSINMISVFGLIMALGIVVDDAIVVGERVHAFERRGFSKEDAAIEGTVEVSGPVIFGVLTTIAAFLPLLLDPLPLPLPSPSV
;
A
#
# COMPACT_ATOMS: atom_id res chain seq x y z
N LYS A 1 -20.71 23.04 -25.95
CA LYS A 1 -20.22 23.73 -24.72
C LYS A 1 -19.41 24.95 -25.16
N VAL A 2 -19.31 25.97 -24.34
CA VAL A 2 -18.46 27.15 -24.60
C VAL A 2 -17.47 27.24 -23.47
N VAL A 3 -16.17 27.36 -23.77
CA VAL A 3 -15.08 27.54 -22.83
C VAL A 3 -14.34 28.82 -23.21
N ASP A 4 -14.21 29.75 -22.29
CA ASP A 4 -13.58 31.09 -22.51
C ASP A 4 -14.12 31.84 -23.73
N GLY A 5 -15.44 31.72 -23.99
CA GLY A 5 -16.09 32.36 -25.12
C GLY A 5 -15.96 31.64 -26.47
N ASN A 6 -15.20 30.54 -26.53
CA ASN A 6 -14.99 29.75 -27.75
C ASN A 6 -15.85 28.48 -27.76
N PRO A 7 -16.35 28.02 -28.92
CA PRO A 7 -17.04 26.75 -29.03
C PRO A 7 -16.09 25.59 -28.68
N ALA A 8 -16.52 24.72 -27.78
CA ALA A 8 -15.71 23.59 -27.31
C ALA A 8 -16.50 22.28 -27.36
N VAL A 9 -15.81 21.20 -27.65
CA VAL A 9 -16.32 19.82 -27.58
C VAL A 9 -15.67 19.12 -26.39
N GLU A 10 -16.49 18.50 -25.56
CA GLU A 10 -16.04 17.73 -24.42
C GLU A 10 -16.05 16.23 -24.76
N LEU A 11 -14.91 15.56 -24.55
CA LEU A 11 -14.76 14.12 -24.74
C LEU A 11 -14.57 13.45 -23.38
N TRP A 12 -15.40 12.50 -23.07
CA TRP A 12 -15.33 11.73 -21.83
C TRP A 12 -14.64 10.41 -22.07
N VAL A 13 -13.46 10.24 -21.52
CA VAL A 13 -12.73 8.97 -21.54
C VAL A 13 -13.06 8.19 -20.27
N ARG A 14 -13.58 6.96 -20.45
CA ARG A 14 -13.90 6.06 -19.33
C ARG A 14 -13.01 4.82 -19.39
N ARG A 15 -12.49 4.42 -18.23
CA ARG A 15 -11.75 3.16 -18.12
C ARG A 15 -12.70 1.96 -18.03
N SER A 16 -12.27 0.80 -18.49
CA SER A 16 -12.89 -0.49 -18.23
C SER A 16 -12.74 -0.84 -16.73
N LYS A 17 -13.57 -1.74 -16.22
CA LYS A 17 -13.47 -2.21 -14.82
C LYS A 17 -12.14 -2.89 -14.50
N THR A 18 -11.51 -3.49 -15.51
CA THR A 18 -10.26 -4.27 -15.39
C THR A 18 -9.00 -3.48 -15.78
N SER A 19 -9.13 -2.24 -16.29
CA SER A 19 -7.98 -1.44 -16.72
C SER A 19 -7.45 -0.55 -15.59
N ASP A 20 -6.14 -0.34 -15.57
CA ASP A 20 -5.48 0.57 -14.65
C ASP A 20 -5.77 2.03 -15.05
N ALA A 21 -6.14 2.87 -14.08
CA ALA A 21 -6.50 4.27 -14.32
C ALA A 21 -5.29 5.12 -14.75
N ILE A 22 -4.11 4.81 -14.22
CA ILE A 22 -2.86 5.52 -14.52
C ILE A 22 -2.39 5.18 -15.93
N GLU A 23 -2.47 3.89 -16.30
CA GLU A 23 -2.12 3.44 -17.65
C GLU A 23 -3.05 4.04 -18.70
N VAL A 24 -4.37 4.06 -18.44
CA VAL A 24 -5.34 4.68 -19.34
C VAL A 24 -5.06 6.18 -19.50
N SER A 25 -4.77 6.90 -18.40
CA SER A 25 -4.42 8.33 -18.47
C SER A 25 -3.19 8.57 -19.33
N LYS A 26 -2.13 7.77 -19.14
CA LYS A 26 -0.90 7.87 -19.94
C LYS A 26 -1.14 7.59 -21.44
N ASN A 27 -1.97 6.60 -21.74
CA ASN A 27 -2.34 6.30 -23.13
C ASN A 27 -3.16 7.46 -23.75
N VAL A 28 -4.05 8.08 -23.01
CA VAL A 28 -4.81 9.26 -23.45
C VAL A 28 -3.86 10.44 -23.71
N GLU A 29 -2.91 10.72 -22.84
CA GLU A 29 -1.90 11.76 -23.03
C GLU A 29 -1.07 11.53 -24.30
N ASN A 30 -0.67 10.28 -24.56
CA ASN A 30 0.06 9.89 -25.78
C ASN A 30 -0.79 10.14 -27.04
N VAL A 31 -2.09 9.83 -26.99
CA VAL A 31 -3.02 10.09 -28.10
C VAL A 31 -3.21 11.59 -28.30
N ILE A 32 -3.38 12.36 -27.23
CA ILE A 32 -3.50 13.82 -27.30
C ILE A 32 -2.27 14.44 -27.93
N SER A 33 -1.07 14.09 -27.46
CA SER A 33 0.18 14.64 -27.98
C SER A 33 0.41 14.32 -29.46
N SER A 34 0.05 13.11 -29.91
CA SER A 34 0.10 12.73 -31.32
C SER A 34 -0.98 13.44 -32.15
N SER A 35 -2.18 13.61 -31.60
CA SER A 35 -3.29 14.29 -32.30
C SER A 35 -3.09 15.80 -32.37
N GLN A 36 -2.49 16.42 -31.39
CA GLN A 36 -2.20 17.87 -31.38
C GLN A 36 -1.32 18.26 -32.57
N SER A 37 -0.38 17.40 -32.95
CA SER A 37 0.49 17.63 -34.10
C SER A 37 -0.27 17.60 -35.44
N LEU A 38 -1.37 16.86 -35.51
CA LEU A 38 -2.21 16.73 -36.72
C LEU A 38 -3.28 17.81 -36.83
N LEU A 39 -3.77 18.35 -35.70
CA LEU A 39 -4.87 19.31 -35.68
C LEU A 39 -4.43 20.76 -35.92
N GLY A 40 -3.14 21.04 -35.94
CA GLY A 40 -2.61 22.38 -36.14
C GLY A 40 -2.85 23.31 -34.93
N ASN A 41 -2.47 24.58 -35.05
CA ASN A 41 -2.49 25.54 -33.94
C ASN A 41 -3.88 26.13 -33.64
N ASN A 42 -4.91 25.78 -34.42
CA ASN A 42 -6.25 26.36 -34.27
C ASN A 42 -7.14 25.59 -33.26
N ILE A 43 -6.74 24.39 -32.86
CA ILE A 43 -7.49 23.56 -31.91
C ILE A 43 -6.58 23.26 -30.71
N LYS A 44 -7.00 23.67 -29.53
CA LYS A 44 -6.32 23.41 -28.26
C LYS A 44 -7.04 22.26 -27.56
N ILE A 45 -6.30 21.21 -27.22
CA ILE A 45 -6.81 20.10 -26.41
C ILE A 45 -6.32 20.33 -24.98
N GLU A 46 -7.24 20.41 -24.05
CA GLU A 46 -6.95 20.50 -22.61
C GLU A 46 -7.60 19.34 -21.88
N THR A 47 -6.84 18.70 -21.00
CA THR A 47 -7.35 17.70 -20.07
C THR A 47 -7.71 18.39 -18.76
N TYR A 48 -8.88 18.05 -18.23
CA TYR A 48 -9.30 18.58 -16.94
C TYR A 48 -9.99 17.46 -16.14
N ASN A 49 -9.99 17.59 -14.81
CA ASN A 49 -10.64 16.67 -13.89
C ASN A 49 -10.14 15.21 -14.04
N THR A 50 -8.84 15.05 -14.17
CA THR A 50 -8.17 13.75 -14.37
C THR A 50 -8.18 12.95 -13.08
N ALA A 51 -9.05 11.95 -12.98
CA ALA A 51 -9.12 11.06 -11.81
C ALA A 51 -7.78 10.37 -11.52
N ALA A 52 -6.96 10.12 -12.55
CA ALA A 52 -5.64 9.51 -12.41
C ALA A 52 -4.66 10.37 -11.59
N GLU A 53 -4.65 11.70 -11.79
CA GLU A 53 -3.82 12.63 -11.00
C GLU A 53 -4.19 12.57 -9.52
N LEU A 54 -5.48 12.63 -9.20
CA LEU A 54 -5.97 12.53 -7.82
C LEU A 54 -5.57 11.19 -7.17
N ILE A 55 -5.65 10.09 -7.92
CA ILE A 55 -5.24 8.76 -7.44
C ILE A 55 -3.73 8.75 -7.19
N GLN A 56 -2.93 9.28 -8.10
CA GLN A 56 -1.48 9.31 -7.99
C GLN A 56 -1.01 10.18 -6.82
N GLU A 57 -1.61 11.34 -6.62
CA GLU A 57 -1.35 12.17 -5.45
C GLU A 57 -1.68 11.44 -4.14
N ARG A 58 -2.82 10.75 -4.07
CA ARG A 58 -3.23 9.98 -2.89
C ARG A 58 -2.28 8.83 -2.60
N ILE A 59 -1.87 8.08 -3.63
CA ILE A 59 -0.88 7.00 -3.49
C ILE A 59 0.45 7.57 -3.00
N SER A 60 0.91 8.68 -3.57
CA SER A 60 2.16 9.34 -3.16
C SER A 60 2.13 9.78 -1.69
N LEU A 61 1.03 10.38 -1.24
CA LEU A 61 0.83 10.76 0.16
C LEU A 61 0.84 9.54 1.08
N LEU A 62 0.15 8.46 0.71
CA LEU A 62 0.11 7.23 1.49
C LEU A 62 1.49 6.59 1.60
N VAL A 63 2.24 6.49 0.50
CA VAL A 63 3.61 5.96 0.49
C VAL A 63 4.52 6.81 1.36
N LYS A 64 4.46 8.13 1.24
CA LYS A 64 5.25 9.06 2.07
C LYS A 64 4.93 8.89 3.55
N ASN A 65 3.66 8.81 3.91
CA ASN A 65 3.22 8.59 5.30
C ASN A 65 3.64 7.21 5.82
N GLY A 66 3.53 6.17 4.99
CA GLY A 66 3.98 4.83 5.32
C GLY A 66 5.49 4.76 5.57
N LEU A 67 6.29 5.39 4.72
CA LEU A 67 7.75 5.48 4.92
C LEU A 67 8.11 6.28 6.17
N SER A 68 7.43 7.40 6.43
CA SER A 68 7.63 8.18 7.65
C SER A 68 7.28 7.37 8.89
N GLY A 69 6.16 6.65 8.86
CA GLY A 69 5.75 5.75 9.94
C GLY A 69 6.76 4.63 10.16
N LEU A 70 7.25 4.02 9.09
CA LEU A 70 8.30 3.00 9.17
C LEU A 70 9.58 3.54 9.83
N CYS A 71 10.02 4.74 9.45
CA CYS A 71 11.19 5.37 10.07
C CYS A 71 11.00 5.60 11.58
N ILE A 72 9.83 6.06 11.99
CA ILE A 72 9.49 6.26 13.41
C ILE A 72 9.50 4.92 14.15
N VAL A 73 8.88 3.90 13.58
CA VAL A 73 8.84 2.55 14.15
C VAL A 73 10.25 1.98 14.31
N LEU A 74 11.09 2.08 13.28
CA LEU A 74 12.49 1.64 13.37
C LEU A 74 13.25 2.41 14.44
N ALA A 75 13.06 3.71 14.57
CA ALA A 75 13.68 4.51 15.64
C ALA A 75 13.26 4.02 17.03
N VAL A 76 11.97 3.73 17.23
CA VAL A 76 11.44 3.18 18.48
C VAL A 76 12.04 1.81 18.76
N LEU A 77 12.08 0.91 17.77
CA LEU A 77 12.70 -0.42 17.93
C LEU A 77 14.15 -0.33 18.37
N PHE A 78 14.96 0.54 17.73
CA PHE A 78 16.36 0.73 18.12
C PHE A 78 16.54 1.39 19.49
N LEU A 79 15.53 2.12 19.98
CA LEU A 79 15.57 2.75 21.29
C LEU A 79 15.26 1.76 22.42
N PHE A 80 14.32 0.84 22.22
CA PHE A 80 13.78 -0.03 23.26
C PHE A 80 14.30 -1.46 23.22
N LEU A 81 14.68 -1.98 22.04
CA LEU A 81 15.18 -3.34 21.88
C LEU A 81 16.72 -3.39 21.85
N SER A 82 17.28 -4.60 22.13
CA SER A 82 18.70 -4.84 21.87
C SER A 82 19.03 -4.64 20.40
N ARG A 83 20.22 -4.09 20.08
CA ARG A 83 20.61 -3.79 18.69
C ARG A 83 20.44 -4.99 17.75
N ASN A 84 20.80 -6.17 18.21
CA ASN A 84 20.70 -7.38 17.40
C ASN A 84 19.23 -7.71 17.10
N THR A 85 18.37 -7.70 18.10
CA THR A 85 16.93 -7.97 17.93
C THR A 85 16.29 -6.91 17.04
N ALA A 86 16.61 -5.63 17.24
CA ALA A 86 16.08 -4.54 16.41
C ALA A 86 16.48 -4.69 14.93
N ILE A 87 17.71 -5.12 14.62
CA ILE A 87 18.15 -5.36 13.23
C ILE A 87 17.36 -6.52 12.61
N TRP A 88 17.18 -7.63 13.32
CA TRP A 88 16.43 -8.78 12.79
C TRP A 88 14.95 -8.43 12.53
N VAL A 89 14.32 -7.71 13.44
CA VAL A 89 12.96 -7.21 13.24
C VAL A 89 12.90 -6.23 12.06
N ALA A 90 13.83 -5.28 11.99
CA ALA A 90 13.93 -4.31 10.91
C ALA A 90 14.12 -4.96 9.54
N LEU A 91 14.84 -6.08 9.46
CA LEU A 91 15.00 -6.86 8.22
C LEU A 91 13.75 -7.67 7.87
N GLY A 92 13.01 -8.14 8.87
CA GLY A 92 11.78 -8.90 8.69
C GLY A 92 10.70 -8.10 7.95
N ILE A 93 10.61 -6.79 8.22
CA ILE A 93 9.62 -5.91 7.59
C ILE A 93 9.76 -5.86 6.06
N PRO A 94 10.92 -5.49 5.48
CA PRO A 94 11.11 -5.51 4.03
C PRO A 94 10.88 -6.89 3.41
N ILE A 95 11.30 -7.95 4.08
CA ILE A 95 11.10 -9.33 3.60
C ILE A 95 9.60 -9.66 3.52
N ALA A 96 8.80 -9.30 4.53
CA ALA A 96 7.37 -9.50 4.52
C ALA A 96 6.69 -8.70 3.38
N PHE A 97 7.11 -7.45 3.14
CA PHE A 97 6.62 -6.66 2.01
C PHE A 97 7.00 -7.26 0.66
N LEU A 98 8.25 -7.69 0.49
CA LEU A 98 8.70 -8.34 -0.75
C LEU A 98 7.91 -9.62 -1.02
N ALA A 99 7.64 -10.44 0.00
CA ALA A 99 6.80 -11.61 -0.12
C ALA A 99 5.36 -11.24 -0.52
N THR A 100 4.79 -10.19 0.06
CA THR A 100 3.46 -9.69 -0.29
C THR A 100 3.42 -9.21 -1.75
N PHE A 101 4.41 -8.43 -2.20
CA PHE A 101 4.50 -7.99 -3.59
C PHE A 101 4.66 -9.16 -4.56
N ALA A 102 5.43 -10.18 -4.20
CA ALA A 102 5.55 -11.40 -5.01
C ALA A 102 4.20 -12.12 -5.15
N VAL A 103 3.43 -12.26 -4.07
CA VAL A 103 2.09 -12.84 -4.12
C VAL A 103 1.14 -11.97 -4.97
N MET A 104 1.16 -10.65 -4.81
CA MET A 104 0.35 -9.73 -5.62
C MET A 104 0.66 -9.87 -7.10
N LEU A 105 1.94 -9.98 -7.46
CA LEU A 105 2.38 -10.20 -8.84
C LEU A 105 1.88 -11.54 -9.40
N LEU A 106 1.99 -12.61 -8.64
CA LEU A 106 1.54 -13.96 -9.05
C LEU A 106 0.01 -14.04 -9.20
N THR A 107 -0.73 -13.29 -8.40
CA THR A 107 -2.20 -13.24 -8.45
C THR A 107 -2.74 -12.19 -9.41
N GLY A 108 -1.87 -11.43 -10.08
CA GLY A 108 -2.28 -10.37 -11.02
C GLY A 108 -2.93 -9.17 -10.33
N GLN A 109 -2.68 -8.97 -9.04
CA GLN A 109 -3.21 -7.82 -8.31
C GLN A 109 -2.40 -6.56 -8.62
N SER A 110 -3.08 -5.43 -8.78
CA SER A 110 -2.46 -4.13 -9.02
C SER A 110 -2.26 -3.35 -7.72
N ILE A 111 -1.19 -2.56 -7.68
CA ILE A 111 -0.98 -1.58 -6.61
C ILE A 111 -1.96 -0.44 -6.82
N ASN A 112 -2.90 -0.29 -5.91
CA ASN A 112 -3.91 0.76 -5.91
C ASN A 112 -4.01 1.40 -4.52
N MET A 113 -4.85 2.41 -4.37
CA MET A 113 -5.02 3.14 -3.12
C MET A 113 -5.43 2.22 -1.95
N ILE A 114 -6.28 1.21 -2.21
CA ILE A 114 -6.74 0.28 -1.17
C ILE A 114 -5.62 -0.67 -0.77
N SER A 115 -4.86 -1.20 -1.74
CA SER A 115 -3.72 -2.08 -1.44
C SER A 115 -2.60 -1.36 -0.69
N VAL A 116 -2.30 -0.10 -1.04
CA VAL A 116 -1.31 0.71 -0.29
C VAL A 116 -1.79 0.99 1.13
N PHE A 117 -3.06 1.31 1.32
CA PHE A 117 -3.64 1.49 2.65
C PHE A 117 -3.57 0.19 3.47
N GLY A 118 -3.93 -0.94 2.87
CA GLY A 118 -3.80 -2.26 3.50
C GLY A 118 -2.37 -2.60 3.90
N LEU A 119 -1.38 -2.28 3.05
CA LEU A 119 0.03 -2.46 3.36
C LEU A 119 0.49 -1.62 4.56
N ILE A 120 0.03 -0.36 4.66
CA ILE A 120 0.37 0.51 5.80
C ILE A 120 -0.25 -0.04 7.10
N MET A 121 -1.49 -0.52 7.05
CA MET A 121 -2.13 -1.15 8.20
C MET A 121 -1.40 -2.45 8.60
N ALA A 122 -1.07 -3.30 7.62
CA ALA A 122 -0.33 -4.53 7.86
C ALA A 122 1.05 -4.28 8.46
N LEU A 123 1.71 -3.17 8.09
CA LEU A 123 2.98 -2.75 8.68
C LEU A 123 2.87 -2.63 10.20
N GLY A 124 1.85 -1.93 10.70
CA GLY A 124 1.63 -1.78 12.14
C GLY A 124 1.46 -3.12 12.84
N ILE A 125 0.62 -4.01 12.28
CA ILE A 125 0.35 -5.33 12.87
C ILE A 125 1.61 -6.20 12.91
N VAL A 126 2.36 -6.27 11.79
CA VAL A 126 3.61 -7.06 11.71
C VAL A 126 4.66 -6.56 12.69
N VAL A 127 4.73 -5.24 12.88
CA VAL A 127 5.67 -4.65 13.83
C VAL A 127 5.30 -4.94 15.27
N ASP A 128 4.02 -4.86 15.62
CA ASP A 128 3.55 -5.15 16.97
C ASP A 128 3.87 -6.60 17.38
N ASP A 129 3.60 -7.57 16.52
CA ASP A 129 3.95 -8.96 16.75
C ASP A 129 5.47 -9.17 16.91
N ALA A 130 6.25 -8.51 16.07
CA ALA A 130 7.70 -8.57 16.13
C ALA A 130 8.26 -7.94 17.41
N ILE A 131 7.64 -6.87 17.93
CA ILE A 131 7.99 -6.25 19.21
C ILE A 131 7.73 -7.23 20.35
N VAL A 132 6.56 -7.85 20.42
CA VAL A 132 6.18 -8.80 21.48
C VAL A 132 7.19 -9.95 21.55
N VAL A 133 7.53 -10.55 20.41
CA VAL A 133 8.53 -11.62 20.35
C VAL A 133 9.92 -11.11 20.77
N GLY A 134 10.33 -9.96 20.22
CA GLY A 134 11.63 -9.36 20.50
C GLY A 134 11.83 -9.00 21.98
N GLU A 135 10.82 -8.43 22.62
CA GLU A 135 10.83 -8.11 24.05
C GLU A 135 10.96 -9.38 24.90
N ARG A 136 10.26 -10.45 24.50
CA ARG A 136 10.30 -11.69 25.25
C ARG A 136 11.66 -12.37 25.15
N VAL A 137 12.23 -12.45 23.96
CA VAL A 137 13.60 -12.93 23.75
C VAL A 137 14.60 -12.13 24.61
N HIS A 138 14.50 -10.80 24.58
CA HIS A 138 15.37 -9.94 25.38
C HIS A 138 15.19 -10.16 26.89
N ALA A 139 13.97 -10.43 27.36
CA ALA A 139 13.70 -10.74 28.76
C ALA A 139 14.40 -12.05 29.20
N PHE A 140 14.48 -13.07 28.35
CA PHE A 140 15.19 -14.29 28.60
C PHE A 140 16.72 -14.09 28.60
N GLU A 141 17.26 -13.30 27.65
CA GLU A 141 18.67 -12.90 27.66
C GLU A 141 19.06 -12.24 29.01
N ARG A 142 18.20 -11.32 29.50
CA ARG A 142 18.44 -10.68 30.82
C ARG A 142 18.36 -11.60 32.00
N ARG A 143 17.71 -12.75 31.88
CA ARG A 143 17.67 -13.81 32.89
C ARG A 143 18.91 -14.71 32.86
N GLY A 144 19.83 -14.49 31.91
CA GLY A 144 21.07 -15.23 31.79
C GLY A 144 21.05 -16.44 30.87
N PHE A 145 20.01 -16.61 30.08
CA PHE A 145 19.94 -17.63 29.03
C PHE A 145 20.96 -17.32 27.93
N SER A 146 21.45 -18.35 27.24
CA SER A 146 22.22 -18.16 26.02
C SER A 146 21.35 -17.47 24.95
N LYS A 147 21.98 -16.82 23.94
CA LYS A 147 21.20 -16.14 22.87
C LYS A 147 20.32 -17.11 22.11
N GLU A 148 20.78 -18.35 21.90
CA GLU A 148 19.99 -19.37 21.20
C GLU A 148 18.81 -19.85 22.05
N ASP A 149 19.05 -20.18 23.34
CA ASP A 149 17.99 -20.60 24.25
C ASP A 149 16.97 -19.48 24.49
N ALA A 150 17.43 -18.23 24.64
CA ALA A 150 16.56 -17.07 24.81
C ALA A 150 15.67 -16.86 23.58
N ALA A 151 16.20 -17.05 22.37
CA ALA A 151 15.43 -16.93 21.14
C ALA A 151 14.38 -18.05 21.04
N ILE A 152 14.71 -19.28 21.38
CA ILE A 152 13.81 -20.43 21.33
C ILE A 152 12.71 -20.28 22.40
N GLU A 153 13.11 -20.21 23.67
CA GLU A 153 12.16 -20.19 24.79
C GLU A 153 11.30 -18.93 24.78
N GLY A 154 11.89 -17.77 24.49
CA GLY A 154 11.15 -16.50 24.38
C GLY A 154 10.12 -16.51 23.26
N THR A 155 10.45 -17.09 22.10
CA THR A 155 9.51 -17.19 20.98
C THR A 155 8.41 -18.20 21.26
N VAL A 156 8.76 -19.38 21.81
CA VAL A 156 7.78 -20.43 22.13
C VAL A 156 6.76 -19.93 23.14
N GLU A 157 7.17 -19.19 24.17
CA GLU A 157 6.27 -18.68 25.21
C GLU A 157 5.19 -17.75 24.66
N VAL A 158 5.50 -16.91 23.67
CA VAL A 158 4.55 -15.96 23.09
C VAL A 158 3.94 -16.42 21.77
N SER A 159 4.36 -17.57 21.23
CA SER A 159 3.88 -18.08 19.94
C SER A 159 2.37 -18.27 19.90
N GLY A 160 1.76 -18.78 20.98
CA GLY A 160 0.32 -18.97 21.07
C GLY A 160 -0.45 -17.67 20.85
N PRO A 161 -0.30 -16.68 21.73
CA PRO A 161 -0.97 -15.38 21.56
C PRO A 161 -0.72 -14.70 20.21
N VAL A 162 0.52 -14.72 19.71
CA VAL A 162 0.88 -14.13 18.41
C VAL A 162 0.16 -14.84 17.26
N ILE A 163 0.20 -16.17 17.20
CA ILE A 163 -0.49 -16.95 16.17
C ILE A 163 -2.00 -16.68 16.19
N PHE A 164 -2.61 -16.69 17.37
CA PHE A 164 -4.04 -16.38 17.48
C PHE A 164 -4.37 -14.96 17.09
N GLY A 165 -3.52 -13.98 17.41
CA GLY A 165 -3.66 -12.59 16.98
C GLY A 165 -3.63 -12.47 15.45
N VAL A 166 -2.64 -13.07 14.80
CA VAL A 166 -2.53 -13.09 13.32
C VAL A 166 -3.74 -13.78 12.69
N LEU A 167 -4.16 -14.95 13.20
CA LEU A 167 -5.34 -15.65 12.67
C LEU A 167 -6.62 -14.84 12.82
N THR A 168 -6.79 -14.14 13.94
CA THR A 168 -7.94 -13.25 14.16
C THR A 168 -7.92 -12.09 13.17
N THR A 169 -6.76 -11.49 12.91
CA THR A 169 -6.60 -10.44 11.92
C THR A 169 -6.93 -10.93 10.51
N ILE A 170 -6.42 -12.09 10.12
CA ILE A 170 -6.74 -12.72 8.82
C ILE A 170 -8.25 -12.95 8.71
N ALA A 171 -8.88 -13.51 9.74
CA ALA A 171 -10.32 -13.77 9.75
C ALA A 171 -11.15 -12.47 9.64
N ALA A 172 -10.71 -11.38 10.26
CA ALA A 172 -11.36 -10.07 10.18
C ALA A 172 -11.30 -9.46 8.77
N PHE A 173 -10.20 -9.69 8.04
CA PHE A 173 -10.03 -9.18 6.67
C PHE A 173 -10.55 -10.13 5.59
N LEU A 174 -10.82 -11.40 5.91
CA LEU A 174 -11.31 -12.40 4.96
C LEU A 174 -12.58 -11.97 4.19
N PRO A 175 -13.60 -11.32 4.81
CA PRO A 175 -14.77 -10.85 4.08
C PRO A 175 -14.45 -9.86 2.95
N LEU A 176 -13.39 -9.05 3.09
CA LEU A 176 -12.98 -8.11 2.03
C LEU A 176 -12.44 -8.82 0.77
N LEU A 177 -11.97 -10.07 0.90
CA LEU A 177 -11.53 -10.88 -0.23
C LEU A 177 -12.71 -11.56 -0.93
N LEU A 178 -13.79 -11.85 -0.19
CA LEU A 178 -14.94 -12.60 -0.69
C LEU A 178 -15.98 -11.70 -1.37
N ASP A 179 -16.09 -10.45 -0.93
CA ASP A 179 -16.98 -9.44 -1.51
C ASP A 179 -16.16 -8.27 -2.07
N PRO A 180 -15.77 -8.29 -3.37
CA PRO A 180 -15.25 -7.09 -4.00
C PRO A 180 -16.39 -6.06 -4.04
N LEU A 181 -16.37 -5.08 -3.12
CA LEU A 181 -17.35 -4.00 -3.06
C LEU A 181 -17.55 -3.40 -4.45
N PRO A 182 -18.73 -3.53 -5.07
CA PRO A 182 -19.05 -2.74 -6.25
C PRO A 182 -19.23 -1.29 -5.78
N LEU A 183 -18.17 -0.48 -5.92
CA LEU A 183 -18.32 0.96 -5.72
C LEU A 183 -19.36 1.45 -6.73
N PRO A 184 -20.51 1.99 -6.29
CA PRO A 184 -21.47 2.57 -7.21
C PRO A 184 -20.79 3.75 -7.89
N LEU A 185 -20.55 3.60 -9.19
CA LEU A 185 -20.14 4.75 -10.00
C LEU A 185 -21.25 5.77 -9.92
N PRO A 186 -20.97 7.05 -9.62
CA PRO A 186 -21.98 8.07 -9.68
C PRO A 186 -22.58 8.08 -11.10
N SER A 187 -23.90 7.85 -11.18
CA SER A 187 -24.62 7.99 -12.43
C SER A 187 -24.43 9.43 -12.92
N PRO A 188 -24.10 9.66 -14.20
CA PRO A 188 -24.08 11.00 -14.73
C PRO A 188 -25.49 11.57 -14.59
N SER A 189 -25.64 12.64 -13.82
CA SER A 189 -26.85 13.50 -13.92
C SER A 189 -26.93 14.00 -15.35
N VAL A 190 -28.01 13.63 -16.04
CA VAL A 190 -28.40 14.08 -17.38
C VAL A 190 -28.59 15.59 -17.36
#